data_8741cfdec963e0fef06b6bdd65c7daf8
#
_entry.id   8741cfdec963e0fef06b6bdd65c7daf8
#
_cell.length_a   1.000
_cell.length_b   1.000
_cell.length_c   1.000
_cell.angle_alpha   90.00
_cell.angle_beta   90.00
_cell.angle_gamma   90.00
#
_symmetry.space_group_name_H-M   'P 1'
#
loop_
_entity.id
_entity.type
_entity.pdbx_description
1 polymer ?
#
loop_
_entity_poly.entity_id
_entity_poly.type
_entity_poly.pdbx_seq_one_letter_code
_entity_poly.pdbx_strand_id
1 'polypeptide(L)'
;MTSKQDWWRGSVTYQIYPRSFMDSDGDGIGDLKGITERLDHIAALGVDAIWLSPVFPSPMADMGYDVSDYCGIDPTFGTMDDFDAMLDRAHALGLKVIIDQVLSHASDQHPFFVESRQSRDNPKADWFVWADPKPDGTPPNNWLAIFGGSSWEWDARRRQYYFHNFLREQPDWNFHNPEVQDYLLDCVRFWLDRGVDGFRLDTVNFYVHDKMLRDNAANPLPWAQQAVRPFEMQYTLFSKNQPENIAFLERLRALIDEYDDRTMVGEVGDSHHSIDLMGEYTSGSKRLHMAYSFELLGPDFSPRHFRSRIEAFFKGAPDGWPCWAFSNHDVPRHVGRWLEHSEDQDALAKQAAALLLSFEGSICIYQGEELGQVDTVLTFEELTDPEGINFWPEKTGRDGCRTPMVWDRDAPNGGFSKANRTWLPIKPPQQARAVSTQGENSVLAFYKEMLALRRAEVDLRDGKTVFLDFPEPVLGFRRGDDMVCIYNLSATPISVELPIDIRSVLDQAAAIEGRALHLGANGFVIGRVS
;
A
#
# COMPACT_ATOMS: atom_id res chain seq x y z
N MET A 1 21.51 -12.58 15.39
CA MET A 1 21.28 -13.27 14.10
C MET A 1 19.80 -13.57 14.07
N THR A 2 19.03 -12.79 13.32
CA THR A 2 17.63 -13.11 13.05
C THR A 2 17.59 -14.48 12.37
N SER A 3 16.70 -15.35 12.79
CA SER A 3 16.50 -16.63 12.10
C SER A 3 16.13 -16.33 10.64
N LYS A 4 16.51 -17.19 9.69
CA LYS A 4 16.12 -17.03 8.28
C LYS A 4 14.59 -16.89 8.09
N GLN A 5 13.80 -17.30 9.08
CA GLN A 5 12.34 -17.31 9.04
C GLN A 5 11.67 -15.95 9.23
N ASP A 6 12.38 -14.94 9.79
CA ASP A 6 11.80 -13.63 10.11
C ASP A 6 12.40 -12.48 9.27
N TRP A 7 12.82 -12.75 8.02
CA TRP A 7 13.43 -11.75 7.16
C TRP A 7 12.58 -10.50 6.96
N TRP A 8 11.26 -10.66 7.01
CA TRP A 8 10.26 -9.61 6.83
C TRP A 8 10.20 -8.64 8.01
N ARG A 9 10.62 -9.07 9.22
CA ARG A 9 10.56 -8.26 10.42
C ARG A 9 11.57 -7.12 10.36
N GLY A 10 11.07 -5.88 10.40
CA GLY A 10 11.88 -4.67 10.23
C GLY A 10 12.45 -4.45 8.82
N SER A 11 12.01 -5.25 7.84
CA SER A 11 12.40 -5.09 6.43
C SER A 11 11.83 -3.82 5.80
N VAL A 12 12.42 -3.42 4.69
CA VAL A 12 11.90 -2.37 3.82
C VAL A 12 11.55 -2.96 2.45
N THR A 13 10.29 -2.78 2.05
CA THR A 13 9.77 -3.22 0.76
C THR A 13 9.60 -2.03 -0.17
N TYR A 14 10.02 -2.16 -1.43
CA TYR A 14 9.82 -1.16 -2.47
C TYR A 14 8.65 -1.58 -3.36
N GLN A 15 7.58 -0.79 -3.35
CA GLN A 15 6.40 -1.04 -4.20
C GLN A 15 6.64 -0.56 -5.61
N ILE A 16 6.44 -1.46 -6.57
CA ILE A 16 6.45 -1.22 -8.01
C ILE A 16 5.00 -1.24 -8.52
N TYR A 17 4.60 -0.17 -9.22
CA TYR A 17 3.39 -0.14 -10.03
C TYR A 17 3.79 -0.46 -11.48
N PRO A 18 3.61 -1.71 -11.95
CA PRO A 18 4.24 -2.22 -13.17
C PRO A 18 4.02 -1.35 -14.40
N ARG A 19 2.77 -0.91 -14.64
CA ARG A 19 2.39 -0.04 -15.77
C ARG A 19 3.20 1.24 -15.87
N SER A 20 3.76 1.71 -14.74
CA SER A 20 4.43 3.00 -14.60
C SER A 20 5.89 2.91 -14.21
N PHE A 21 6.51 1.73 -14.26
CA PHE A 21 7.89 1.60 -13.81
C PHE A 21 8.90 1.76 -14.94
N MET A 22 8.82 0.93 -15.96
CA MET A 22 9.66 0.99 -17.17
C MET A 22 9.01 0.22 -18.31
N ASP A 23 8.92 0.83 -19.48
CA ASP A 23 8.43 0.25 -20.73
C ASP A 23 9.63 -0.22 -21.56
N SER A 24 9.74 -1.51 -21.81
CA SER A 24 10.85 -2.11 -22.56
C SER A 24 10.56 -2.25 -24.07
N ASP A 25 9.31 -2.42 -24.46
CA ASP A 25 8.88 -2.72 -25.83
C ASP A 25 8.39 -1.50 -26.63
N GLY A 26 8.10 -0.38 -25.93
CA GLY A 26 7.78 0.89 -26.55
C GLY A 26 6.31 1.06 -26.89
N ASP A 27 5.40 0.41 -26.16
CA ASP A 27 3.95 0.55 -26.32
C ASP A 27 3.35 1.70 -25.46
N GLY A 28 4.12 2.23 -24.51
CA GLY A 28 3.75 3.30 -23.60
C GLY A 28 3.28 2.82 -22.22
N ILE A 29 3.35 1.52 -21.97
CA ILE A 29 2.97 0.87 -20.71
C ILE A 29 4.20 0.14 -20.16
N GLY A 30 4.45 0.22 -18.86
CA GLY A 30 5.54 -0.52 -18.23
C GLY A 30 5.28 -2.04 -18.17
N ASP A 31 6.35 -2.83 -18.21
CA ASP A 31 6.29 -4.28 -18.35
C ASP A 31 7.34 -5.00 -17.46
N LEU A 32 7.25 -6.34 -17.38
CA LEU A 32 8.13 -7.17 -16.57
C LEU A 32 9.61 -7.13 -17.01
N LYS A 33 9.87 -7.02 -18.32
CA LYS A 33 11.24 -6.85 -18.82
C LYS A 33 11.83 -5.51 -18.42
N GLY A 34 11.02 -4.45 -18.52
CA GLY A 34 11.41 -3.12 -18.06
C GLY A 34 11.69 -3.09 -16.56
N ILE A 35 10.87 -3.79 -15.75
CA ILE A 35 11.17 -3.97 -14.32
C ILE A 35 12.52 -4.67 -14.15
N THR A 36 12.75 -5.76 -14.87
CA THR A 36 14.00 -6.54 -14.80
C THR A 36 15.23 -5.68 -15.12
N GLU A 37 15.14 -4.81 -16.14
CA GLU A 37 16.20 -3.86 -16.51
C GLU A 37 16.53 -2.83 -15.42
N ARG A 38 15.60 -2.55 -14.51
CA ARG A 38 15.72 -1.53 -13.47
C ARG A 38 15.89 -2.09 -12.05
N LEU A 39 15.94 -3.41 -11.87
CA LEU A 39 16.15 -4.03 -10.55
C LEU A 39 17.46 -3.62 -9.88
N ASP A 40 18.51 -3.32 -10.65
CA ASP A 40 19.78 -2.83 -10.10
C ASP A 40 19.62 -1.48 -9.38
N HIS A 41 18.73 -0.59 -9.86
CA HIS A 41 18.41 0.66 -9.17
C HIS A 41 17.81 0.39 -7.79
N ILE A 42 16.84 -0.53 -7.72
CA ILE A 42 16.15 -0.89 -6.47
C ILE A 42 17.12 -1.58 -5.50
N ALA A 43 17.93 -2.51 -5.98
CA ALA A 43 18.95 -3.17 -5.16
C ALA A 43 19.97 -2.16 -4.61
N ALA A 44 20.36 -1.17 -5.42
CA ALA A 44 21.28 -0.10 -5.02
C ALA A 44 20.69 0.90 -4.01
N LEU A 45 19.35 0.95 -3.84
CA LEU A 45 18.73 1.68 -2.74
C LEU A 45 19.02 1.03 -1.38
N GLY A 46 19.11 -0.31 -1.38
CA GLY A 46 19.32 -1.07 -0.15
C GLY A 46 18.06 -1.56 0.52
N VAL A 47 16.95 -1.71 -0.19
CA VAL A 47 15.71 -2.35 0.30
C VAL A 47 15.88 -3.88 0.37
N ASP A 48 14.99 -4.54 1.12
CA ASP A 48 15.04 -5.99 1.34
C ASP A 48 14.15 -6.77 0.36
N ALA A 49 13.07 -6.13 -0.12
CA ALA A 49 12.07 -6.76 -0.98
C ALA A 49 11.49 -5.78 -2.00
N ILE A 50 10.88 -6.34 -3.06
CA ILE A 50 9.96 -5.62 -3.94
C ILE A 50 8.54 -6.14 -3.74
N TRP A 51 7.54 -5.27 -3.90
CA TRP A 51 6.13 -5.62 -4.04
C TRP A 51 5.65 -5.18 -5.42
N LEU A 52 5.13 -6.12 -6.21
CA LEU A 52 4.52 -5.86 -7.52
C LEU A 52 3.01 -5.70 -7.34
N SER A 53 2.44 -4.56 -7.73
CA SER A 53 0.99 -4.44 -7.96
C SER A 53 0.57 -5.40 -9.08
N PRO A 54 -0.74 -5.74 -9.23
CA PRO A 54 -1.18 -6.88 -10.03
C PRO A 54 -0.64 -6.87 -11.47
N VAL A 55 -0.18 -8.05 -11.91
CA VAL A 55 0.24 -8.34 -13.30
C VAL A 55 -0.58 -9.47 -13.93
N PHE A 56 -1.66 -9.86 -13.28
CA PHE A 56 -2.55 -10.93 -13.72
C PHE A 56 -3.41 -10.51 -14.92
N PRO A 57 -3.90 -11.48 -15.74
CA PRO A 57 -4.88 -11.20 -16.78
C PRO A 57 -6.09 -10.45 -16.21
N SER A 58 -6.38 -9.31 -16.82
CA SER A 58 -7.43 -8.40 -16.38
C SER A 58 -8.01 -7.61 -17.56
N PRO A 59 -9.33 -7.37 -17.60
CA PRO A 59 -9.91 -6.39 -18.52
C PRO A 59 -9.50 -4.94 -18.25
N MET A 60 -8.79 -4.68 -17.14
CA MET A 60 -8.27 -3.37 -16.75
C MET A 60 -9.35 -2.33 -16.39
N ALA A 61 -10.52 -2.77 -15.93
CA ALA A 61 -11.56 -1.87 -15.43
C ALA A 61 -11.09 -1.08 -14.19
N ASP A 62 -10.29 -1.73 -13.33
CA ASP A 62 -9.58 -1.13 -12.20
C ASP A 62 -8.06 -1.40 -12.29
N MET A 63 -7.51 -1.16 -13.48
CA MET A 63 -6.06 -1.18 -13.75
C MET A 63 -5.30 -2.42 -13.24
N GLY A 64 -5.95 -3.61 -13.30
CA GLY A 64 -5.38 -4.90 -12.90
C GLY A 64 -5.99 -5.50 -11.65
N TYR A 65 -6.76 -4.75 -10.87
CA TYR A 65 -7.45 -5.26 -9.68
C TYR A 65 -8.74 -6.01 -9.99
N ASP A 66 -9.24 -5.98 -11.22
CA ASP A 66 -10.31 -6.83 -11.75
C ASP A 66 -9.73 -8.09 -12.41
N VAL A 67 -9.31 -9.07 -11.60
CA VAL A 67 -8.55 -10.26 -12.04
C VAL A 67 -9.45 -11.27 -12.74
N SER A 68 -9.11 -11.65 -13.97
CA SER A 68 -9.82 -12.69 -14.75
C SER A 68 -9.14 -14.07 -14.72
N ASP A 69 -7.86 -14.13 -14.37
CA ASP A 69 -7.08 -15.37 -14.16
C ASP A 69 -6.00 -15.14 -13.12
N TYR A 70 -6.04 -15.84 -11.98
CA TYR A 70 -5.09 -15.69 -10.89
C TYR A 70 -3.76 -16.41 -11.09
N CYS A 71 -3.64 -17.24 -12.13
CA CYS A 71 -2.46 -18.07 -12.39
C CYS A 71 -1.74 -17.73 -13.70
N GLY A 72 -2.12 -16.61 -14.34
CA GLY A 72 -1.52 -16.11 -15.57
C GLY A 72 -0.78 -14.79 -15.39
N ILE A 73 -0.10 -14.37 -16.46
CA ILE A 73 0.44 -13.02 -16.63
C ILE A 73 -0.33 -12.35 -17.76
N ASP A 74 -0.79 -11.10 -17.54
CA ASP A 74 -1.45 -10.33 -18.58
C ASP A 74 -0.46 -10.03 -19.73
N PRO A 75 -0.87 -10.25 -21.00
CA PRO A 75 -0.01 -9.97 -22.14
C PRO A 75 0.54 -8.54 -22.22
N THR A 76 -0.14 -7.58 -21.59
CA THR A 76 0.33 -6.19 -21.48
C THR A 76 1.65 -6.11 -20.69
N PHE A 77 1.84 -7.00 -19.72
CA PHE A 77 3.04 -6.99 -18.87
C PHE A 77 4.10 -8.00 -19.33
N GLY A 78 3.78 -8.88 -20.27
CA GLY A 78 4.69 -9.89 -20.79
C GLY A 78 4.17 -11.32 -20.65
N THR A 79 5.06 -12.24 -20.39
CA THR A 79 4.79 -13.69 -20.31
C THR A 79 5.17 -14.24 -18.94
N MET A 80 4.79 -15.51 -18.69
CA MET A 80 5.23 -16.23 -17.50
C MET A 80 6.77 -16.40 -17.46
N ASP A 81 7.41 -16.59 -18.62
CA ASP A 81 8.87 -16.67 -18.72
C ASP A 81 9.54 -15.32 -18.37
N ASP A 82 8.90 -14.19 -18.70
CA ASP A 82 9.38 -12.87 -18.31
C ASP A 82 9.25 -12.64 -16.80
N PHE A 83 8.18 -13.17 -16.19
CA PHE A 83 8.00 -13.16 -14.73
C PHE A 83 9.09 -13.99 -14.04
N ASP A 84 9.35 -15.21 -14.52
CA ASP A 84 10.39 -16.08 -13.96
C ASP A 84 11.78 -15.43 -14.08
N ALA A 85 12.09 -14.82 -15.21
CA ALA A 85 13.34 -14.10 -15.40
C ALA A 85 13.49 -12.89 -14.45
N MET A 86 12.41 -12.16 -14.20
CA MET A 86 12.38 -11.06 -13.22
C MET A 86 12.59 -11.59 -11.80
N LEU A 87 11.91 -12.68 -11.43
CA LEU A 87 12.03 -13.32 -10.11
C LEU A 87 13.47 -13.81 -9.87
N ASP A 88 14.05 -14.53 -10.82
CA ASP A 88 15.44 -15.01 -10.76
C ASP A 88 16.44 -13.85 -10.63
N ARG A 89 16.21 -12.75 -11.38
CA ARG A 89 17.08 -11.57 -11.31
C ARG A 89 16.96 -10.88 -9.95
N ALA A 90 15.74 -10.71 -9.41
CA ALA A 90 15.53 -10.14 -8.08
C ALA A 90 16.26 -10.96 -7.01
N HIS A 91 16.09 -12.28 -7.03
CA HIS A 91 16.79 -13.20 -6.11
C HIS A 91 18.31 -13.13 -6.25
N ALA A 92 18.82 -13.05 -7.47
CA ALA A 92 20.28 -12.90 -7.72
C ALA A 92 20.84 -11.58 -7.15
N LEU A 93 20.02 -10.55 -7.04
CA LEU A 93 20.35 -9.27 -6.39
C LEU A 93 20.11 -9.27 -4.86
N GLY A 94 19.62 -10.38 -4.31
CA GLY A 94 19.31 -10.51 -2.88
C GLY A 94 17.97 -9.87 -2.46
N LEU A 95 17.12 -9.53 -3.42
CA LEU A 95 15.78 -8.99 -3.18
C LEU A 95 14.76 -10.13 -3.04
N LYS A 96 13.87 -10.03 -2.07
CA LYS A 96 12.67 -10.84 -1.97
C LYS A 96 11.57 -10.28 -2.87
N VAL A 97 10.66 -11.15 -3.36
CA VAL A 97 9.58 -10.75 -4.26
C VAL A 97 8.22 -11.05 -3.61
N ILE A 98 7.45 -9.99 -3.38
CA ILE A 98 6.06 -10.02 -2.92
C ILE A 98 5.18 -9.66 -4.11
N ILE A 99 4.13 -10.43 -4.37
CA ILE A 99 3.13 -10.11 -5.38
C ILE A 99 1.79 -9.75 -4.74
N ASP A 100 1.01 -8.94 -5.43
CA ASP A 100 -0.35 -8.61 -5.00
C ASP A 100 -1.28 -9.81 -5.18
N GLN A 101 -2.17 -10.06 -4.21
CA GLN A 101 -3.21 -11.08 -4.32
C GLN A 101 -4.57 -10.47 -4.00
N VAL A 102 -5.40 -10.37 -5.03
CA VAL A 102 -6.73 -9.76 -4.98
C VAL A 102 -7.75 -10.87 -4.70
N LEU A 103 -7.90 -11.28 -3.43
CA LEU A 103 -8.74 -12.41 -3.07
C LEU A 103 -10.20 -12.04 -2.77
N SER A 104 -10.53 -10.75 -2.55
CA SER A 104 -11.89 -10.33 -2.17
C SER A 104 -12.92 -10.46 -3.31
N HIS A 105 -12.48 -10.23 -4.54
CA HIS A 105 -13.34 -10.18 -5.73
C HIS A 105 -12.58 -10.69 -6.96
N ALA A 106 -13.30 -10.93 -8.05
CA ALA A 106 -12.72 -11.23 -9.36
C ALA A 106 -13.25 -10.24 -10.41
N SER A 107 -12.77 -10.36 -11.66
CA SER A 107 -13.40 -9.71 -12.80
C SER A 107 -14.76 -10.35 -13.13
N ASP A 108 -15.69 -9.55 -13.65
CA ASP A 108 -16.93 -10.06 -14.26
C ASP A 108 -16.68 -10.90 -15.53
N GLN A 109 -15.42 -10.89 -16.03
CA GLN A 109 -14.95 -11.74 -17.13
C GLN A 109 -14.23 -13.01 -16.62
N HIS A 110 -14.10 -13.20 -15.32
CA HIS A 110 -13.56 -14.44 -14.77
C HIS A 110 -14.46 -15.62 -15.19
N PRO A 111 -13.89 -16.75 -15.70
CA PRO A 111 -14.69 -17.86 -16.21
C PRO A 111 -15.76 -18.37 -15.24
N PHE A 112 -15.45 -18.39 -13.93
CA PHE A 112 -16.40 -18.85 -12.92
C PHE A 112 -17.53 -17.86 -12.67
N PHE A 113 -17.30 -16.54 -12.81
CA PHE A 113 -18.39 -15.57 -12.76
C PHE A 113 -19.28 -15.68 -14.01
N VAL A 114 -18.66 -15.82 -15.19
CA VAL A 114 -19.38 -16.03 -16.45
C VAL A 114 -20.26 -17.29 -16.36
N GLU A 115 -19.79 -18.38 -15.74
CA GLU A 115 -20.58 -19.58 -15.48
C GLU A 115 -21.66 -19.33 -14.42
N SER A 116 -21.29 -18.73 -13.27
CA SER A 116 -22.20 -18.45 -12.14
C SER A 116 -23.43 -17.66 -12.56
N ARG A 117 -23.26 -16.67 -13.44
CA ARG A 117 -24.36 -15.81 -13.91
C ARG A 117 -25.32 -16.46 -14.91
N GLN A 118 -25.02 -17.68 -15.43
CA GLN A 118 -25.87 -18.33 -16.44
C GLN A 118 -27.22 -18.80 -15.86
N SER A 119 -27.22 -19.33 -14.62
CA SER A 119 -28.44 -19.82 -13.96
C SER A 119 -28.25 -19.85 -12.43
N ARG A 120 -29.32 -20.18 -11.70
CA ARG A 120 -29.30 -20.30 -10.24
C ARG A 120 -28.82 -21.66 -9.74
N ASP A 121 -28.64 -22.62 -10.63
CA ASP A 121 -28.43 -24.05 -10.35
C ASP A 121 -27.23 -24.67 -11.08
N ASN A 122 -26.35 -23.84 -11.67
CA ASN A 122 -25.09 -24.31 -12.25
C ASN A 122 -24.04 -24.61 -11.17
N PRO A 123 -22.95 -25.37 -11.49
CA PRO A 123 -21.93 -25.73 -10.52
C PRO A 123 -21.26 -24.56 -9.80
N LYS A 124 -21.23 -23.37 -10.41
CA LYS A 124 -20.65 -22.15 -9.85
C LYS A 124 -21.70 -21.16 -9.31
N ALA A 125 -22.98 -21.57 -9.22
CA ALA A 125 -24.08 -20.69 -8.84
C ALA A 125 -23.88 -19.98 -7.51
N ASP A 126 -23.20 -20.60 -6.54
CA ASP A 126 -22.94 -20.07 -5.18
C ASP A 126 -21.47 -19.64 -4.95
N TRP A 127 -20.73 -19.45 -6.04
CA TRP A 127 -19.32 -19.04 -5.93
C TRP A 127 -19.13 -17.53 -5.76
N PHE A 128 -20.13 -16.75 -6.16
CA PHE A 128 -20.21 -15.30 -5.97
C PHE A 128 -21.42 -14.97 -5.10
N VAL A 129 -21.44 -13.77 -4.56
CA VAL A 129 -22.52 -13.34 -3.66
C VAL A 129 -23.72 -12.88 -4.46
N TRP A 130 -24.79 -13.67 -4.45
CA TRP A 130 -26.03 -13.39 -5.13
C TRP A 130 -27.19 -13.25 -4.13
N ALA A 131 -28.13 -12.34 -4.43
CA ALA A 131 -29.33 -12.18 -3.63
C ALA A 131 -30.56 -11.89 -4.49
N ASP A 132 -31.72 -12.36 -4.03
CA ASP A 132 -33.00 -12.01 -4.65
C ASP A 132 -33.36 -10.54 -4.38
N PRO A 133 -34.06 -9.87 -5.31
CA PRO A 133 -34.61 -8.55 -5.07
C PRO A 133 -35.63 -8.57 -3.94
N LYS A 134 -35.82 -7.43 -3.28
CA LYS A 134 -36.98 -7.21 -2.42
C LYS A 134 -38.29 -7.29 -3.21
N PRO A 135 -39.46 -7.44 -2.58
CA PRO A 135 -40.75 -7.53 -3.27
C PRO A 135 -41.04 -6.36 -4.21
N ASP A 136 -40.49 -5.19 -3.97
CA ASP A 136 -40.60 -3.99 -4.80
C ASP A 136 -39.56 -3.92 -5.94
N GLY A 137 -38.69 -4.93 -6.07
CA GLY A 137 -37.65 -5.00 -7.09
C GLY A 137 -36.33 -4.31 -6.72
N THR A 138 -36.24 -3.69 -5.54
CA THR A 138 -35.00 -3.02 -5.07
C THR A 138 -33.95 -4.01 -4.59
N PRO A 139 -32.66 -3.58 -4.45
CA PRO A 139 -31.57 -4.41 -3.91
C PRO A 139 -31.89 -4.97 -2.52
N PRO A 140 -31.23 -6.08 -2.11
CA PRO A 140 -31.51 -6.76 -0.84
C PRO A 140 -31.24 -5.89 0.39
N ASN A 141 -30.31 -4.95 0.31
CA ASN A 141 -29.97 -4.02 1.39
C ASN A 141 -29.43 -2.69 0.84
N ASN A 142 -28.96 -1.83 1.74
CA ASN A 142 -28.54 -0.45 1.43
C ASN A 142 -27.03 -0.29 1.19
N TRP A 143 -26.27 -1.36 1.01
CA TRP A 143 -24.80 -1.25 0.89
C TRP A 143 -24.40 -0.45 -0.33
N LEU A 144 -23.36 0.38 -0.15
CA LEU A 144 -22.81 1.28 -1.18
C LEU A 144 -21.40 0.86 -1.58
N ALA A 145 -21.10 1.00 -2.86
CA ALA A 145 -19.81 0.67 -3.44
C ALA A 145 -18.78 1.80 -3.27
N ILE A 146 -17.50 1.45 -3.20
CA ILE A 146 -16.39 2.40 -2.98
C ILE A 146 -16.31 3.43 -4.11
N PHE A 147 -16.49 3.00 -5.36
CA PHE A 147 -16.45 3.89 -6.53
C PHE A 147 -17.80 4.52 -6.86
N GLY A 148 -18.77 4.45 -5.94
CA GLY A 148 -20.09 5.07 -6.03
C GLY A 148 -21.20 4.14 -6.44
N GLY A 149 -22.42 4.52 -6.14
CA GLY A 149 -23.62 3.75 -6.40
C GLY A 149 -23.89 2.64 -5.38
N SER A 150 -24.86 1.78 -5.72
CA SER A 150 -25.19 0.57 -4.95
C SER A 150 -24.08 -0.46 -5.07
N SER A 151 -23.83 -1.24 -3.99
CA SER A 151 -22.98 -2.43 -4.05
C SER A 151 -23.69 -3.64 -4.72
N TRP A 152 -24.85 -3.44 -5.28
CA TRP A 152 -25.65 -4.50 -5.90
C TRP A 152 -25.97 -4.16 -7.34
N GLU A 153 -25.53 -5.04 -8.27
CA GLU A 153 -25.81 -4.91 -9.69
C GLU A 153 -26.80 -6.00 -10.15
N TRP A 154 -27.82 -5.61 -10.94
CA TRP A 154 -28.86 -6.52 -11.42
C TRP A 154 -28.41 -7.34 -12.62
N ASP A 155 -28.49 -8.67 -12.50
CA ASP A 155 -28.30 -9.58 -13.63
C ASP A 155 -29.67 -10.11 -14.15
N ALA A 156 -30.02 -9.70 -15.38
CA ALA A 156 -31.31 -10.03 -15.99
C ALA A 156 -31.45 -11.51 -16.37
N ARG A 157 -30.36 -12.24 -16.61
CA ARG A 157 -30.37 -13.67 -16.92
C ARG A 157 -30.74 -14.46 -15.68
N ARG A 158 -30.05 -14.17 -14.58
CA ARG A 158 -30.22 -14.86 -13.31
C ARG A 158 -31.40 -14.32 -12.50
N ARG A 159 -31.83 -13.10 -12.82
CA ARG A 159 -32.89 -12.37 -12.08
C ARG A 159 -32.56 -12.29 -10.59
N GLN A 160 -31.31 -11.92 -10.31
CA GLN A 160 -30.77 -11.66 -8.97
C GLN A 160 -29.82 -10.47 -9.05
N TYR A 161 -29.54 -9.88 -7.91
CA TYR A 161 -28.44 -8.96 -7.73
C TYR A 161 -27.18 -9.73 -7.35
N TYR A 162 -26.02 -9.33 -7.90
CA TYR A 162 -24.73 -9.75 -7.36
C TYR A 162 -24.09 -8.61 -6.60
N PHE A 163 -23.29 -8.97 -5.59
CA PHE A 163 -22.60 -8.06 -4.72
C PHE A 163 -21.23 -7.67 -5.29
N HIS A 164 -20.86 -6.38 -5.12
CA HIS A 164 -19.53 -5.85 -5.40
C HIS A 164 -19.20 -4.72 -4.43
N ASN A 165 -18.06 -4.77 -3.78
CA ASN A 165 -17.59 -3.69 -2.91
C ASN A 165 -16.98 -2.53 -3.71
N PHE A 166 -16.44 -2.82 -4.89
CA PHE A 166 -15.72 -1.87 -5.76
C PHE A 166 -16.55 -1.57 -7.02
N LEU A 167 -16.01 -1.79 -8.21
CA LEU A 167 -16.76 -1.62 -9.45
C LEU A 167 -17.76 -2.78 -9.65
N ARG A 168 -18.81 -2.53 -10.44
CA ARG A 168 -19.71 -3.61 -10.87
C ARG A 168 -19.01 -4.68 -11.72
N GLU A 169 -17.87 -4.34 -12.31
CA GLU A 169 -16.97 -5.24 -13.01
C GLU A 169 -16.13 -6.12 -12.07
N GLN A 170 -16.26 -5.92 -10.73
CA GLN A 170 -15.52 -6.62 -9.69
C GLN A 170 -16.45 -7.36 -8.73
N PRO A 171 -17.16 -8.44 -9.18
CA PRO A 171 -18.05 -9.22 -8.31
C PRO A 171 -17.27 -9.89 -7.17
N ASP A 172 -17.79 -9.78 -5.94
CA ASP A 172 -17.19 -10.37 -4.74
C ASP A 172 -17.37 -11.89 -4.70
N TRP A 173 -16.29 -12.60 -4.34
CA TRP A 173 -16.32 -14.02 -4.06
C TRP A 173 -17.21 -14.34 -2.84
N ASN A 174 -17.92 -15.46 -2.87
CA ASN A 174 -18.67 -15.93 -1.72
C ASN A 174 -17.80 -16.72 -0.74
N PHE A 175 -17.14 -16.06 0.19
CA PHE A 175 -16.30 -16.70 1.21
C PHE A 175 -17.07 -17.59 2.19
N HIS A 176 -18.40 -17.55 2.21
CA HIS A 176 -19.20 -18.52 2.95
C HIS A 176 -19.22 -19.90 2.29
N ASN A 177 -18.77 -19.99 1.03
CA ASN A 177 -18.60 -21.25 0.31
C ASN A 177 -17.15 -21.77 0.47
N PRO A 178 -16.93 -22.93 1.11
CA PRO A 178 -15.59 -23.47 1.32
C PRO A 178 -14.86 -23.82 0.01
N GLU A 179 -15.56 -24.18 -1.06
CA GLU A 179 -14.94 -24.47 -2.36
C GLU A 179 -14.29 -23.22 -2.97
N VAL A 180 -14.86 -22.03 -2.72
CA VAL A 180 -14.26 -20.75 -3.13
C VAL A 180 -12.95 -20.52 -2.37
N GLN A 181 -12.96 -20.74 -1.05
CA GLN A 181 -11.75 -20.61 -0.24
C GLN A 181 -10.66 -21.59 -0.70
N ASP A 182 -11.02 -22.85 -1.00
CA ASP A 182 -10.09 -23.86 -1.50
C ASP A 182 -9.46 -23.44 -2.83
N TYR A 183 -10.28 -22.97 -3.79
CA TYR A 183 -9.80 -22.47 -5.08
C TYR A 183 -8.83 -21.29 -4.93
N LEU A 184 -9.14 -20.32 -4.08
CA LEU A 184 -8.27 -19.16 -3.84
C LEU A 184 -6.95 -19.57 -3.17
N LEU A 185 -6.99 -20.54 -2.26
CA LEU A 185 -5.77 -21.10 -1.66
C LEU A 185 -4.92 -21.86 -2.69
N ASP A 186 -5.53 -22.57 -3.63
CA ASP A 186 -4.81 -23.22 -4.74
C ASP A 186 -4.12 -22.19 -5.65
N CYS A 187 -4.75 -21.05 -5.92
CA CYS A 187 -4.13 -19.94 -6.66
C CYS A 187 -2.90 -19.38 -5.90
N VAL A 188 -3.00 -19.24 -4.58
CA VAL A 188 -1.85 -18.82 -3.74
C VAL A 188 -0.72 -19.86 -3.80
N ARG A 189 -1.06 -21.15 -3.69
CA ARG A 189 -0.10 -22.27 -3.80
C ARG A 189 0.66 -22.26 -5.12
N PHE A 190 -0.03 -21.99 -6.24
CA PHE A 190 0.59 -21.90 -7.56
C PHE A 190 1.79 -20.93 -7.57
N TRP A 191 1.66 -19.77 -6.94
CA TRP A 191 2.73 -18.77 -6.90
C TRP A 191 3.82 -19.12 -5.88
N LEU A 192 3.46 -19.78 -4.77
CA LEU A 192 4.44 -20.30 -3.80
C LEU A 192 5.33 -21.36 -4.45
N ASP A 193 4.73 -22.30 -5.20
CA ASP A 193 5.46 -23.34 -5.94
C ASP A 193 6.38 -22.75 -6.99
N ARG A 194 6.05 -21.56 -7.52
CA ARG A 194 6.87 -20.81 -8.47
C ARG A 194 8.03 -20.05 -7.82
N GLY A 195 8.05 -19.94 -6.50
CA GLY A 195 9.15 -19.34 -5.75
C GLY A 195 8.95 -17.91 -5.27
N VAL A 196 7.74 -17.36 -5.39
CA VAL A 196 7.38 -16.03 -4.83
C VAL A 196 7.59 -16.04 -3.32
N ASP A 197 8.21 -14.99 -2.76
CA ASP A 197 8.57 -14.92 -1.35
C ASP A 197 7.43 -14.46 -0.43
N GLY A 198 6.35 -13.96 -1.00
CA GLY A 198 5.21 -13.54 -0.20
C GLY A 198 4.12 -12.83 -0.98
N PHE A 199 3.11 -12.39 -0.25
CA PHE A 199 1.92 -11.74 -0.82
C PHE A 199 1.57 -10.45 -0.08
N ARG A 200 1.19 -9.44 -0.85
CA ARG A 200 0.35 -8.36 -0.36
C ARG A 200 -1.10 -8.74 -0.64
N LEU A 201 -1.88 -8.83 0.41
CA LEU A 201 -3.29 -9.19 0.34
C LEU A 201 -4.13 -7.93 0.21
N ASP A 202 -4.72 -7.77 -0.95
CA ASP A 202 -5.60 -6.65 -1.26
C ASP A 202 -6.83 -6.70 -0.37
N THR A 203 -7.21 -5.55 0.20
CA THR A 203 -8.45 -5.36 0.95
C THR A 203 -8.83 -6.53 1.87
N VAL A 204 -7.88 -6.99 2.67
CA VAL A 204 -7.98 -8.25 3.44
C VAL A 204 -9.17 -8.32 4.39
N ASN A 205 -9.72 -7.18 4.79
CA ASN A 205 -10.89 -7.08 5.66
C ASN A 205 -12.24 -7.04 4.91
N PHE A 206 -12.22 -7.16 3.57
CA PHE A 206 -13.42 -7.20 2.72
C PHE A 206 -13.82 -8.61 2.29
N TYR A 207 -13.07 -9.66 2.65
CA TYR A 207 -13.32 -11.02 2.16
C TYR A 207 -14.68 -11.57 2.57
N VAL A 208 -15.12 -11.31 3.79
CA VAL A 208 -16.36 -11.87 4.33
C VAL A 208 -17.38 -10.77 4.62
N HIS A 209 -18.59 -10.93 4.07
CA HIS A 209 -19.76 -10.11 4.32
C HIS A 209 -20.71 -10.76 5.33
N ASP A 210 -21.62 -9.97 5.91
CA ASP A 210 -22.69 -10.50 6.77
C ASP A 210 -23.65 -11.41 5.99
N LYS A 211 -23.72 -12.67 6.38
CA LYS A 211 -24.58 -13.68 5.73
C LYS A 211 -26.08 -13.32 5.77
N MET A 212 -26.49 -12.51 6.74
CA MET A 212 -27.88 -12.07 6.89
C MET A 212 -28.21 -10.86 6.03
N LEU A 213 -27.24 -10.27 5.34
CA LEU A 213 -27.37 -9.10 4.46
C LEU A 213 -28.07 -7.91 5.13
N ARG A 214 -27.75 -7.65 6.41
CA ARG A 214 -28.35 -6.54 7.19
C ARG A 214 -27.91 -5.19 6.64
N ASP A 215 -28.78 -4.18 6.73
CA ASP A 215 -28.48 -2.82 6.32
C ASP A 215 -27.33 -2.20 7.15
N ASN A 216 -26.43 -1.49 6.49
CA ASN A 216 -25.43 -0.66 7.16
C ASN A 216 -26.08 0.58 7.79
N ALA A 217 -25.58 1.00 8.94
CA ALA A 217 -25.99 2.23 9.60
C ALA A 217 -25.36 3.47 8.92
N ALA A 218 -25.90 4.65 9.22
CA ALA A 218 -25.24 5.89 8.86
C ALA A 218 -23.91 6.03 9.63
N ASN A 219 -22.89 6.58 8.97
CA ASN A 219 -21.61 6.84 9.61
C ASN A 219 -21.75 7.94 10.67
N PRO A 220 -21.41 7.67 11.95
CA PRO A 220 -21.60 8.63 13.04
C PRO A 220 -20.55 9.75 13.07
N LEU A 221 -19.47 9.66 12.30
CA LEU A 221 -18.38 10.64 12.33
C LEU A 221 -18.80 11.94 11.64
N PRO A 222 -18.49 13.12 12.22
CA PRO A 222 -18.93 14.40 11.68
C PRO A 222 -18.52 14.68 10.24
N TRP A 223 -17.32 14.25 9.85
CA TRP A 223 -16.81 14.45 8.48
C TRP A 223 -17.58 13.65 7.42
N ALA A 224 -18.21 12.54 7.81
CA ALA A 224 -18.95 11.68 6.89
C ALA A 224 -20.17 12.38 6.26
N GLN A 225 -20.71 13.39 6.93
CA GLN A 225 -21.83 14.19 6.40
C GLN A 225 -21.42 15.07 5.21
N GLN A 226 -20.12 15.29 5.03
CA GLN A 226 -19.54 16.09 3.94
C GLN A 226 -18.70 15.23 2.98
N ALA A 227 -18.75 13.91 3.15
CA ALA A 227 -17.99 12.98 2.31
C ALA A 227 -18.46 13.07 0.85
N VAL A 228 -17.51 13.11 -0.08
CA VAL A 228 -17.77 13.11 -1.52
C VAL A 228 -18.24 11.73 -1.98
N ARG A 229 -17.60 10.67 -1.46
CA ARG A 229 -18.00 9.29 -1.77
C ARG A 229 -19.17 8.86 -0.88
N PRO A 230 -20.33 8.46 -1.44
CA PRO A 230 -21.46 7.96 -0.64
C PRO A 230 -21.12 6.77 0.27
N PHE A 231 -20.17 5.92 -0.15
CA PHE A 231 -19.64 4.83 0.69
C PHE A 231 -19.18 5.31 2.08
N GLU A 232 -18.52 6.46 2.14
CA GLU A 232 -18.01 7.05 3.39
C GLU A 232 -19.11 7.56 4.31
N MET A 233 -20.35 7.75 3.79
CA MET A 233 -21.51 8.14 4.58
C MET A 233 -22.12 6.98 5.36
N GLN A 234 -21.69 5.73 5.08
CA GLN A 234 -22.14 4.53 5.79
C GLN A 234 -21.09 4.05 6.79
N TYR A 235 -21.58 3.56 7.92
CA TYR A 235 -20.81 2.74 8.85
C TYR A 235 -20.90 1.29 8.37
N THR A 236 -19.87 0.81 7.72
CA THR A 236 -19.82 -0.47 7.00
C THR A 236 -19.66 -1.67 7.94
N LEU A 237 -20.65 -1.87 8.81
CA LEU A 237 -20.65 -2.94 9.82
C LEU A 237 -20.86 -4.33 9.23
N PHE A 238 -21.54 -4.42 8.09
CA PHE A 238 -22.04 -5.69 7.57
C PHE A 238 -21.48 -6.05 6.18
N SER A 239 -21.02 -5.07 5.41
CA SER A 239 -20.45 -5.32 4.08
C SER A 239 -19.01 -5.79 4.11
N LYS A 240 -18.31 -5.68 5.26
CA LYS A 240 -16.92 -6.10 5.51
C LYS A 240 -16.66 -6.35 6.99
N ASN A 241 -15.42 -6.63 7.38
CA ASN A 241 -14.95 -6.78 8.77
C ASN A 241 -15.66 -7.91 9.55
N GLN A 242 -16.17 -8.93 8.87
CA GLN A 242 -16.86 -10.01 9.57
C GLN A 242 -15.87 -10.92 10.31
N PRO A 243 -16.21 -11.41 11.51
CA PRO A 243 -15.31 -12.23 12.34
C PRO A 243 -14.94 -13.57 11.70
N GLU A 244 -15.75 -14.08 10.79
CA GLU A 244 -15.48 -15.30 10.03
C GLU A 244 -14.22 -15.20 9.16
N ASN A 245 -13.77 -13.99 8.84
CA ASN A 245 -12.54 -13.74 8.11
C ASN A 245 -11.31 -14.34 8.81
N ILE A 246 -11.29 -14.34 10.14
CA ILE A 246 -10.19 -14.90 10.93
C ILE A 246 -9.92 -16.36 10.56
N ALA A 247 -10.98 -17.16 10.41
CA ALA A 247 -10.81 -18.58 10.06
C ALA A 247 -10.16 -18.76 8.68
N PHE A 248 -10.48 -17.91 7.71
CA PHE A 248 -9.81 -17.93 6.42
C PHE A 248 -8.34 -17.49 6.51
N LEU A 249 -8.04 -16.43 7.26
CA LEU A 249 -6.66 -15.98 7.48
C LEU A 249 -5.80 -17.07 8.14
N GLU A 250 -6.37 -17.84 9.06
CA GLU A 250 -5.69 -18.98 9.69
C GLU A 250 -5.44 -20.12 8.69
N ARG A 251 -6.37 -20.40 7.78
CA ARG A 251 -6.17 -21.36 6.68
C ARG A 251 -5.07 -20.90 5.73
N LEU A 252 -5.10 -19.64 5.33
CA LEU A 252 -4.10 -19.03 4.46
C LEU A 252 -2.72 -19.06 5.11
N ARG A 253 -2.63 -18.71 6.41
CA ARG A 253 -1.38 -18.80 7.15
C ARG A 253 -0.84 -20.23 7.21
N ALA A 254 -1.70 -21.22 7.45
CA ALA A 254 -1.28 -22.62 7.46
C ALA A 254 -0.70 -23.07 6.12
N LEU A 255 -1.25 -22.57 4.99
CA LEU A 255 -0.69 -22.81 3.67
C LEU A 255 0.69 -22.14 3.49
N ILE A 256 0.83 -20.89 3.89
CA ILE A 256 2.11 -20.17 3.79
C ILE A 256 3.21 -20.85 4.61
N ASP A 257 2.86 -21.36 5.80
CA ASP A 257 3.79 -22.05 6.71
C ASP A 257 4.25 -23.45 6.20
N GLU A 258 3.67 -23.95 5.09
CA GLU A 258 4.19 -25.12 4.37
C GLU A 258 5.50 -24.81 3.61
N TYR A 259 5.84 -23.53 3.44
CA TYR A 259 7.00 -23.06 2.69
C TYR A 259 7.94 -22.25 3.59
N ASP A 260 9.24 -22.49 3.45
CA ASP A 260 10.26 -21.76 4.20
C ASP A 260 10.37 -20.30 3.74
N ASP A 261 10.60 -19.37 4.68
CA ASP A 261 10.94 -17.97 4.40
C ASP A 261 9.86 -17.21 3.59
N ARG A 262 8.57 -17.45 3.81
CA ARG A 262 7.47 -16.74 3.15
C ARG A 262 6.79 -15.75 4.10
N THR A 263 6.15 -14.74 3.53
CA THR A 263 5.45 -13.70 4.31
C THR A 263 4.14 -13.26 3.67
N MET A 264 3.30 -12.62 4.48
CA MET A 264 2.09 -11.92 4.03
C MET A 264 2.01 -10.55 4.69
N VAL A 265 1.60 -9.55 3.91
CA VAL A 265 1.19 -8.24 4.40
C VAL A 265 -0.25 -7.96 3.95
N GLY A 266 -1.14 -7.70 4.90
CA GLY A 266 -2.55 -7.41 4.61
C GLY A 266 -2.81 -5.91 4.56
N GLU A 267 -3.60 -5.47 3.57
CA GLU A 267 -4.14 -4.12 3.53
C GLU A 267 -5.47 -4.06 4.27
N VAL A 268 -5.58 -3.17 5.23
CA VAL A 268 -6.80 -2.94 6.03
C VAL A 268 -7.42 -1.61 5.65
N GLY A 269 -8.51 -1.66 4.89
CA GLY A 269 -9.30 -0.49 4.50
C GLY A 269 -10.47 -0.25 5.45
N ASP A 270 -10.27 0.53 6.50
CA ASP A 270 -11.33 0.89 7.46
C ASP A 270 -11.09 2.27 8.05
N SER A 271 -12.17 3.04 8.28
CA SER A 271 -12.09 4.40 8.82
C SER A 271 -12.41 4.48 10.32
N HIS A 272 -12.79 3.37 10.96
CA HIS A 272 -13.19 3.35 12.37
C HIS A 272 -12.31 2.46 13.24
N HIS A 273 -11.90 1.30 12.70
CA HIS A 273 -11.26 0.22 13.44
C HIS A 273 -9.96 -0.28 12.79
N SER A 274 -9.35 0.52 11.92
CA SER A 274 -8.17 0.12 11.13
C SER A 274 -7.04 -0.43 12.00
N ILE A 275 -6.68 0.28 13.07
CA ILE A 275 -5.58 -0.12 13.98
C ILE A 275 -5.95 -1.38 14.77
N ASP A 276 -7.19 -1.48 15.23
CA ASP A 276 -7.67 -2.67 15.97
C ASP A 276 -7.66 -3.91 15.07
N LEU A 277 -8.12 -3.77 13.81
CA LEU A 277 -8.11 -4.84 12.81
C LEU A 277 -6.67 -5.26 12.43
N MET A 278 -5.76 -4.28 12.21
CA MET A 278 -4.35 -4.60 12.00
C MET A 278 -3.80 -5.42 13.16
N GLY A 279 -4.08 -5.01 14.39
CA GLY A 279 -3.69 -5.72 15.59
C GLY A 279 -4.28 -7.13 15.65
N GLU A 280 -5.59 -7.27 15.44
CA GLU A 280 -6.26 -8.56 15.44
C GLU A 280 -5.70 -9.51 14.37
N TYR A 281 -5.45 -9.00 13.16
CA TYR A 281 -4.98 -9.83 12.05
C TYR A 281 -3.51 -10.22 12.14
N THR A 282 -2.70 -9.51 12.94
CA THR A 282 -1.27 -9.79 13.10
C THR A 282 -0.90 -10.39 14.46
N SER A 283 -1.83 -10.42 15.42
CA SER A 283 -1.58 -10.98 16.75
C SER A 283 -1.40 -12.49 16.70
N GLY A 284 -0.44 -12.99 17.46
CA GLY A 284 -0.10 -14.41 17.53
C GLY A 284 0.65 -14.89 16.28
N SER A 285 0.74 -16.21 16.12
CA SER A 285 1.54 -16.83 15.04
C SER A 285 0.70 -17.53 13.96
N LYS A 286 -0.63 -17.32 13.94
CA LYS A 286 -1.54 -18.11 13.10
C LYS A 286 -2.28 -17.31 12.04
N ARG A 287 -2.02 -16.00 11.95
CA ARG A 287 -2.68 -15.08 11.02
C ARG A 287 -1.64 -14.41 10.14
N LEU A 288 -1.87 -13.18 9.72
CA LEU A 288 -0.92 -12.44 8.89
C LEU A 288 0.42 -12.22 9.61
N HIS A 289 1.48 -12.10 8.86
CA HIS A 289 2.79 -11.69 9.38
C HIS A 289 2.81 -10.20 9.65
N MET A 290 2.24 -9.41 8.75
CA MET A 290 2.21 -7.95 8.78
C MET A 290 0.86 -7.43 8.28
N ALA A 291 0.51 -6.21 8.67
CA ALA A 291 -0.60 -5.47 8.08
C ALA A 291 -0.29 -3.97 8.01
N TYR A 292 -0.92 -3.28 7.07
CA TYR A 292 -0.95 -1.83 7.02
C TYR A 292 -2.38 -1.32 6.84
N SER A 293 -2.59 -0.04 7.15
CA SER A 293 -3.85 0.65 6.93
C SER A 293 -3.60 2.05 6.39
N PHE A 294 -4.67 2.77 6.09
CA PHE A 294 -4.59 4.13 5.55
C PHE A 294 -4.34 5.22 6.61
N GLU A 295 -4.11 4.85 7.88
CA GLU A 295 -3.90 5.81 8.98
C GLU A 295 -2.70 6.72 8.79
N LEU A 296 -1.58 6.23 8.25
CA LEU A 296 -0.41 7.04 7.94
C LEU A 296 -0.33 7.46 6.47
N LEU A 297 -1.34 7.11 5.68
CA LEU A 297 -1.49 7.48 4.27
C LEU A 297 -2.39 8.73 4.10
N GLY A 298 -2.83 9.33 5.20
CA GLY A 298 -3.69 10.52 5.24
C GLY A 298 -2.93 11.85 5.25
N PRO A 299 -3.67 12.97 5.32
CA PRO A 299 -3.08 14.32 5.32
C PRO A 299 -2.46 14.74 6.65
N ASP A 300 -2.77 14.06 7.75
CA ASP A 300 -2.29 14.46 9.08
C ASP A 300 -0.76 14.35 9.19
N PHE A 301 -0.09 15.46 9.51
CA PHE A 301 1.35 15.55 9.71
C PHE A 301 1.64 16.23 11.06
N SER A 302 1.46 15.50 12.15
CA SER A 302 1.68 16.03 13.49
C SER A 302 2.28 14.99 14.44
N PRO A 303 3.05 15.43 15.47
CA PRO A 303 3.55 14.54 16.53
C PRO A 303 2.47 13.71 17.20
N ARG A 304 1.34 14.36 17.50
CA ARG A 304 0.18 13.69 18.11
C ARG A 304 -0.37 12.57 17.24
N HIS A 305 -0.50 12.80 15.93
CA HIS A 305 -1.04 11.80 15.01
C HIS A 305 -0.14 10.57 14.98
N PHE A 306 1.14 10.71 14.62
CA PHE A 306 2.06 9.58 14.52
C PHE A 306 2.18 8.81 15.84
N ARG A 307 2.37 9.52 16.97
CA ARG A 307 2.46 8.92 18.29
C ARG A 307 1.21 8.11 18.62
N SER A 308 0.03 8.69 18.45
CA SER A 308 -1.23 8.03 18.84
C SER A 308 -1.50 6.75 18.05
N ARG A 309 -1.17 6.71 16.73
CA ARG A 309 -1.38 5.54 15.89
C ARG A 309 -0.42 4.41 16.24
N ILE A 310 0.86 4.73 16.42
CA ILE A 310 1.87 3.74 16.77
C ILE A 310 1.64 3.19 18.18
N GLU A 311 1.37 4.05 19.19
CA GLU A 311 1.05 3.60 20.54
C GLU A 311 -0.22 2.75 20.59
N ALA A 312 -1.28 3.12 19.85
CA ALA A 312 -2.51 2.35 19.80
C ALA A 312 -2.29 0.95 19.24
N PHE A 313 -1.52 0.83 18.15
CA PHE A 313 -1.21 -0.48 17.55
C PHE A 313 -0.49 -1.39 18.55
N PHE A 314 0.64 -0.97 19.11
CA PHE A 314 1.44 -1.81 20.02
C PHE A 314 0.78 -2.03 21.39
N LYS A 315 -0.14 -1.15 21.80
CA LYS A 315 -0.98 -1.37 22.98
C LYS A 315 -2.01 -2.47 22.76
N GLY A 316 -2.64 -2.48 21.57
CA GLY A 316 -3.67 -3.46 21.21
C GLY A 316 -3.08 -4.82 20.82
N ALA A 317 -1.91 -4.83 20.17
CA ALA A 317 -1.22 -6.00 19.66
C ALA A 317 0.29 -5.96 19.97
N PRO A 318 0.70 -6.27 21.22
CA PRO A 318 2.12 -6.18 21.62
C PRO A 318 3.05 -7.13 20.85
N ASP A 319 2.52 -8.20 20.31
CA ASP A 319 3.21 -9.21 19.48
C ASP A 319 2.90 -9.10 17.98
N GLY A 320 1.95 -8.22 17.60
CA GLY A 320 1.65 -7.91 16.22
C GLY A 320 2.78 -7.15 15.52
N TRP A 321 2.74 -7.11 14.17
CA TRP A 321 3.76 -6.40 13.40
C TRP A 321 3.14 -5.54 12.30
N PRO A 322 3.32 -4.22 12.34
CA PRO A 322 2.82 -3.32 11.31
C PRO A 322 3.81 -3.24 10.14
N CYS A 323 3.28 -2.86 8.96
CA CYS A 323 4.04 -2.42 7.81
C CYS A 323 3.64 -0.97 7.49
N TRP A 324 4.43 0.01 7.92
CA TRP A 324 4.09 1.41 7.73
C TRP A 324 4.45 1.92 6.33
N ALA A 325 3.61 2.79 5.79
CA ALA A 325 3.83 3.49 4.54
C ALA A 325 3.30 4.92 4.61
N PHE A 326 3.91 5.86 3.89
CA PHE A 326 3.41 7.22 3.71
C PHE A 326 2.80 7.45 2.33
N SER A 327 3.11 6.61 1.35
CA SER A 327 2.49 6.61 0.02
C SER A 327 2.32 5.19 -0.50
N ASN A 328 1.37 5.04 -1.42
CA ASN A 328 1.19 3.90 -2.28
C ASN A 328 0.50 4.36 -3.57
N HIS A 329 0.02 3.43 -4.39
CA HIS A 329 -0.68 3.71 -5.66
C HIS A 329 -2.15 4.12 -5.49
N ASP A 330 -2.68 4.20 -4.26
CA ASP A 330 -4.09 4.52 -3.96
C ASP A 330 -4.29 5.86 -3.27
N VAL A 331 -3.21 6.54 -2.90
CA VAL A 331 -3.29 7.84 -2.23
C VAL A 331 -2.33 8.85 -2.86
N PRO A 332 -2.61 10.15 -2.77
CA PRO A 332 -1.66 11.18 -3.17
C PRO A 332 -0.31 11.00 -2.48
N ARG A 333 0.78 11.30 -3.16
CA ARG A 333 2.15 11.17 -2.63
C ARG A 333 2.35 12.06 -1.40
N HIS A 334 2.96 11.52 -0.35
CA HIS A 334 3.07 12.18 0.96
C HIS A 334 3.76 13.55 0.90
N VAL A 335 4.80 13.70 0.07
CA VAL A 335 5.48 15.00 -0.08
C VAL A 335 4.49 16.06 -0.56
N GLY A 336 3.63 15.74 -1.55
CA GLY A 336 2.58 16.63 -2.03
C GLY A 336 1.52 16.95 -0.98
N ARG A 337 1.07 15.92 -0.22
CA ARG A 337 0.06 16.09 0.84
C ARG A 337 0.52 17.00 1.99
N TRP A 338 1.84 17.02 2.28
CA TRP A 338 2.41 17.70 3.44
C TRP A 338 3.20 18.97 3.08
N LEU A 339 3.14 19.43 1.81
CA LEU A 339 3.85 20.65 1.36
C LEU A 339 3.51 21.92 2.16
N GLU A 340 2.31 21.99 2.76
CA GLU A 340 1.93 23.12 3.62
C GLU A 340 2.79 23.24 4.90
N HIS A 341 3.48 22.15 5.27
CA HIS A 341 4.38 22.11 6.44
C HIS A 341 5.84 22.42 6.08
N SER A 342 6.13 22.83 4.82
CA SER A 342 7.50 23.09 4.39
C SER A 342 7.55 24.15 3.28
N GLU A 343 8.63 24.94 3.29
CA GLU A 343 8.98 25.81 2.15
C GLU A 343 10.02 25.14 1.22
N ASP A 344 10.55 23.97 1.61
CA ASP A 344 11.56 23.20 0.86
C ASP A 344 11.10 21.75 0.69
N GLN A 345 10.71 21.41 -0.53
CA GLN A 345 10.21 20.08 -0.90
C GLN A 345 11.26 18.98 -0.62
N ASP A 346 12.54 19.24 -0.87
CA ASP A 346 13.60 18.25 -0.65
C ASP A 346 13.88 18.04 0.83
N ALA A 347 13.85 19.10 1.63
CA ALA A 347 13.98 19.00 3.08
C ALA A 347 12.82 18.20 3.69
N LEU A 348 11.59 18.44 3.24
CA LEU A 348 10.42 17.67 3.67
C LEU A 348 10.52 16.19 3.25
N ALA A 349 10.90 15.92 2.01
CA ALA A 349 11.05 14.54 1.50
C ALA A 349 12.09 13.74 2.30
N LYS A 350 13.23 14.36 2.62
CA LYS A 350 14.27 13.75 3.45
C LYS A 350 13.81 13.53 4.89
N GLN A 351 13.14 14.53 5.49
CA GLN A 351 12.58 14.37 6.84
C GLN A 351 11.54 13.25 6.89
N ALA A 352 10.63 13.17 5.90
CA ALA A 352 9.63 12.11 5.82
C ALA A 352 10.29 10.73 5.68
N ALA A 353 11.33 10.60 4.85
CA ALA A 353 12.11 9.37 4.73
C ALA A 353 12.77 8.97 6.06
N ALA A 354 13.44 9.92 6.74
CA ALA A 354 14.06 9.67 8.04
C ALA A 354 13.03 9.23 9.09
N LEU A 355 11.86 9.89 9.11
CA LEU A 355 10.77 9.58 10.04
C LEU A 355 10.21 8.18 9.80
N LEU A 356 9.80 7.87 8.56
CA LEU A 356 9.22 6.57 8.20
C LEU A 356 10.20 5.43 8.49
N LEU A 357 11.45 5.57 8.03
CA LEU A 357 12.48 4.54 8.17
C LEU A 357 13.00 4.39 9.60
N SER A 358 12.60 5.25 10.54
CA SER A 358 12.91 5.10 11.96
C SER A 358 11.77 4.49 12.80
N PHE A 359 10.58 4.27 12.25
CA PHE A 359 9.48 3.64 12.97
C PHE A 359 9.73 2.15 13.27
N GLU A 360 9.16 1.69 14.40
CA GLU A 360 9.06 0.27 14.73
C GLU A 360 8.07 -0.41 13.81
N GLY A 361 8.49 -1.50 13.16
CA GLY A 361 7.70 -2.21 12.16
C GLY A 361 8.49 -2.42 10.87
N SER A 362 7.87 -3.08 9.92
CA SER A 362 8.35 -3.11 8.54
C SER A 362 7.87 -1.86 7.79
N ILE A 363 8.52 -1.53 6.70
CA ILE A 363 8.28 -0.30 5.96
C ILE A 363 8.00 -0.64 4.51
N CYS A 364 7.03 0.06 3.92
CA CYS A 364 6.83 0.07 2.47
C CYS A 364 7.09 1.47 1.93
N ILE A 365 7.92 1.58 0.89
CA ILE A 365 8.14 2.80 0.13
C ILE A 365 7.62 2.62 -1.29
N TYR A 366 6.98 3.64 -1.84
CA TYR A 366 6.38 3.60 -3.17
C TYR A 366 7.34 4.18 -4.21
N GLN A 367 7.41 3.60 -5.40
CA GLN A 367 8.24 4.09 -6.51
C GLN A 367 8.12 5.60 -6.70
N GLY A 368 9.27 6.30 -6.81
CA GLY A 368 9.36 7.75 -6.94
C GLY A 368 9.42 8.51 -5.61
N GLU A 369 9.19 7.87 -4.46
CA GLU A 369 9.44 8.52 -3.15
C GLU A 369 10.90 8.89 -3.00
N GLU A 370 11.80 8.02 -3.43
CA GLU A 370 13.24 8.24 -3.41
C GLU A 370 13.71 9.41 -4.28
N LEU A 371 12.84 9.92 -5.14
CA LEU A 371 13.07 11.12 -5.94
C LEU A 371 12.41 12.37 -5.35
N GLY A 372 11.65 12.23 -4.25
CA GLY A 372 10.83 13.30 -3.68
C GLY A 372 9.70 13.74 -4.62
N GLN A 373 9.14 12.81 -5.41
CA GLN A 373 8.04 13.08 -6.33
C GLN A 373 6.78 13.52 -5.59
N VAL A 374 6.04 14.43 -6.21
CA VAL A 374 4.65 14.78 -5.86
C VAL A 374 3.71 14.26 -6.94
N ASP A 375 2.41 14.36 -6.72
CA ASP A 375 1.43 13.98 -7.73
C ASP A 375 1.54 14.87 -8.97
N THR A 376 1.35 14.26 -10.12
CA THR A 376 1.19 14.98 -11.37
C THR A 376 -0.23 15.54 -11.46
N VAL A 377 -0.37 16.84 -11.68
CA VAL A 377 -1.69 17.47 -11.88
C VAL A 377 -2.23 17.09 -13.25
N LEU A 378 -3.35 16.38 -13.28
CA LEU A 378 -4.01 15.90 -14.50
C LEU A 378 -5.28 16.69 -14.78
N THR A 379 -5.64 16.82 -16.06
CA THR A 379 -6.97 17.31 -16.47
C THR A 379 -7.97 16.16 -16.50
N PHE A 380 -9.26 16.46 -16.57
CA PHE A 380 -10.31 15.43 -16.63
C PHE A 380 -10.10 14.48 -17.82
N GLU A 381 -9.67 15.00 -18.97
CA GLU A 381 -9.46 14.22 -20.20
C GLU A 381 -8.24 13.31 -20.15
N GLU A 382 -7.35 13.52 -19.16
CA GLU A 382 -6.17 12.70 -18.93
C GLU A 382 -6.44 11.57 -17.92
N LEU A 383 -7.60 11.60 -17.23
CA LEU A 383 -7.94 10.62 -16.21
C LEU A 383 -8.32 9.26 -16.83
N THR A 384 -7.92 8.21 -16.14
CA THR A 384 -8.27 6.82 -16.42
C THR A 384 -8.89 6.13 -15.19
N ASP A 385 -8.62 6.66 -14.00
CA ASP A 385 -9.09 6.10 -12.73
C ASP A 385 -10.59 6.33 -12.53
N PRO A 386 -11.37 5.26 -12.28
CA PRO A 386 -12.80 5.35 -11.98
C PRO A 386 -13.15 6.33 -10.84
N GLU A 387 -12.33 6.43 -9.79
CA GLU A 387 -12.58 7.38 -8.70
C GLU A 387 -12.55 8.82 -9.20
N GLY A 388 -11.49 9.19 -9.94
CA GLY A 388 -11.35 10.54 -10.49
C GLY A 388 -12.46 10.87 -11.49
N ILE A 389 -12.82 9.93 -12.36
CA ILE A 389 -13.88 10.12 -13.35
C ILE A 389 -15.25 10.32 -12.69
N ASN A 390 -15.58 9.50 -11.68
CA ASN A 390 -16.89 9.50 -11.05
C ASN A 390 -17.11 10.67 -10.07
N PHE A 391 -16.04 11.19 -9.47
CA PHE A 391 -16.13 12.20 -8.42
C PHE A 391 -15.47 13.54 -8.77
N TRP A 392 -15.15 13.77 -10.05
CA TRP A 392 -14.61 15.04 -10.51
C TRP A 392 -15.61 16.20 -10.29
N PRO A 393 -15.14 17.41 -9.91
CA PRO A 393 -13.73 17.78 -9.62
C PRO A 393 -13.34 17.64 -8.14
N GLU A 394 -14.25 17.22 -7.27
CA GLU A 394 -14.06 17.15 -5.81
C GLU A 394 -12.98 16.13 -5.43
N LYS A 395 -12.86 15.05 -6.21
CA LYS A 395 -11.74 14.10 -6.15
C LYS A 395 -11.15 13.92 -7.53
N THR A 396 -9.83 13.96 -7.60
CA THR A 396 -9.07 13.79 -8.86
C THR A 396 -8.64 12.33 -9.09
N GLY A 397 -9.00 11.43 -8.18
CA GLY A 397 -8.63 10.03 -8.23
C GLY A 397 -7.15 9.76 -7.94
N ARG A 398 -6.69 8.58 -8.35
CA ARG A 398 -5.38 8.02 -8.05
C ARG A 398 -4.34 8.24 -9.17
N ASP A 399 -4.74 8.67 -10.36
CA ASP A 399 -3.86 8.78 -11.53
C ASP A 399 -2.66 9.71 -11.30
N GLY A 400 -2.81 10.75 -10.48
CA GLY A 400 -1.74 11.70 -10.16
C GLY A 400 -0.50 11.05 -9.56
N CYS A 401 -0.68 10.06 -8.66
CA CYS A 401 0.41 9.30 -8.05
C CYS A 401 0.87 8.12 -8.91
N ARG A 402 0.10 7.74 -9.94
CA ARG A 402 0.36 6.59 -10.82
C ARG A 402 1.10 6.93 -12.11
N THR A 403 1.41 8.22 -12.36
CA THR A 403 2.17 8.63 -13.54
C THR A 403 3.54 7.94 -13.62
N PRO A 404 4.06 7.68 -14.84
CA PRO A 404 5.26 6.89 -15.05
C PRO A 404 6.50 7.39 -14.30
N MET A 405 7.35 6.47 -13.88
CA MET A 405 8.66 6.75 -13.31
C MET A 405 9.53 7.52 -14.30
N VAL A 406 10.39 8.41 -13.80
CA VAL A 406 11.28 9.24 -14.62
C VAL A 406 12.75 8.87 -14.37
N TRP A 407 13.40 8.33 -15.39
CA TRP A 407 14.77 7.82 -15.32
C TRP A 407 15.79 8.81 -15.81
N ASP A 408 15.52 9.45 -16.95
CA ASP A 408 16.41 10.40 -17.60
C ASP A 408 15.64 11.64 -18.06
N ARG A 409 15.97 12.80 -17.46
CA ARG A 409 15.31 14.07 -17.75
C ARG A 409 15.34 14.45 -19.22
N ASP A 410 16.44 14.16 -19.92
CA ASP A 410 16.68 14.62 -21.28
C ASP A 410 16.19 13.61 -22.35
N ALA A 411 15.79 12.41 -21.93
CA ALA A 411 15.23 11.40 -22.81
C ALA A 411 13.73 11.59 -23.07
N PRO A 412 13.20 11.12 -24.21
CA PRO A 412 11.76 11.06 -24.46
C PRO A 412 11.01 10.37 -23.31
N ASN A 413 9.84 10.90 -22.96
CA ASN A 413 9.03 10.38 -21.84
C ASN A 413 9.84 10.15 -20.55
N GLY A 414 10.79 11.03 -20.23
CA GLY A 414 11.60 10.91 -19.02
C GLY A 414 12.45 9.63 -18.97
N GLY A 415 12.72 8.98 -20.10
CA GLY A 415 13.42 7.70 -20.16
C GLY A 415 12.57 6.49 -19.73
N PHE A 416 11.28 6.68 -19.49
CA PHE A 416 10.36 5.59 -19.17
C PHE A 416 10.01 4.75 -20.40
N SER A 417 9.74 5.40 -21.54
CA SER A 417 9.25 4.77 -22.78
C SER A 417 9.82 5.41 -24.02
N LYS A 418 9.94 4.63 -25.10
CA LYS A 418 10.24 5.10 -26.46
C LYS A 418 8.97 5.34 -27.29
N ALA A 419 7.78 5.12 -26.74
CA ALA A 419 6.50 5.36 -27.38
C ALA A 419 6.28 6.86 -27.69
N ASN A 420 5.40 7.14 -28.64
CA ASN A 420 4.97 8.51 -28.90
C ASN A 420 4.10 9.08 -27.75
N ARG A 421 3.43 8.20 -26.99
CA ARG A 421 2.55 8.54 -25.89
C ARG A 421 2.63 7.46 -24.82
N THR A 422 2.64 7.86 -23.56
CA THR A 422 2.52 6.98 -22.40
C THR A 422 1.07 6.86 -21.94
N TRP A 423 0.71 5.82 -21.21
CA TRP A 423 -0.65 5.59 -20.72
C TRP A 423 -1.18 6.72 -19.82
N LEU A 424 -0.33 7.33 -18.99
CA LEU A 424 -0.54 8.60 -18.32
C LEU A 424 0.60 9.56 -18.69
N PRO A 425 0.34 10.88 -18.75
CA PRO A 425 1.34 11.85 -19.19
C PRO A 425 2.45 12.05 -18.16
N ILE A 426 3.67 12.30 -18.64
CA ILE A 426 4.80 12.78 -17.86
C ILE A 426 4.91 14.28 -18.05
N LYS A 427 4.85 15.06 -16.96
CA LYS A 427 4.87 16.53 -17.02
C LYS A 427 6.20 17.11 -16.52
N PRO A 428 6.55 18.35 -16.92
CA PRO A 428 7.85 18.94 -16.61
C PRO A 428 8.27 18.93 -15.12
N PRO A 429 7.38 19.21 -14.14
CA PRO A 429 7.77 19.15 -12.72
C PRO A 429 8.23 17.76 -12.28
N GLN A 430 7.56 16.72 -12.77
CA GLN A 430 7.92 15.32 -12.52
C GLN A 430 9.24 14.98 -13.20
N GLN A 431 9.40 15.34 -14.48
CA GLN A 431 10.60 15.07 -15.28
C GLN A 431 11.84 15.76 -14.69
N ALA A 432 11.68 16.95 -14.09
CA ALA A 432 12.78 17.66 -13.43
C ALA A 432 13.40 16.86 -12.26
N ARG A 433 12.68 15.90 -11.70
CA ARG A 433 13.12 15.04 -10.59
C ARG A 433 13.57 13.63 -11.03
N ALA A 434 13.94 13.47 -12.30
CA ALA A 434 14.41 12.20 -12.83
C ALA A 434 15.63 11.65 -12.08
N VAL A 435 15.81 10.32 -12.11
CA VAL A 435 16.98 9.66 -11.51
C VAL A 435 18.29 10.29 -11.99
N SER A 436 18.39 10.65 -13.27
CA SER A 436 19.58 11.29 -13.86
C SER A 436 19.90 12.69 -13.29
N THR A 437 18.95 13.32 -12.59
CA THR A 437 19.16 14.64 -11.96
C THR A 437 19.57 14.56 -10.50
N GLN A 438 19.57 13.36 -9.92
CA GLN A 438 19.84 13.13 -8.49
C GLN A 438 21.35 13.09 -8.22
N GLY A 439 21.89 14.17 -7.63
CA GLY A 439 23.29 14.28 -7.21
C GLY A 439 23.54 13.80 -5.78
N GLU A 440 24.72 14.10 -5.26
CA GLU A 440 25.20 13.64 -3.93
C GLU A 440 24.33 14.15 -2.75
N ASN A 441 23.71 15.32 -2.88
CA ASN A 441 22.86 15.91 -1.83
C ASN A 441 21.37 15.75 -2.12
N SER A 442 20.99 14.87 -3.06
CA SER A 442 19.61 14.65 -3.49
C SER A 442 18.79 13.86 -2.46
N VAL A 443 17.49 13.80 -2.70
CA VAL A 443 16.58 12.93 -1.95
C VAL A 443 16.97 11.46 -2.15
N LEU A 444 17.34 11.05 -3.37
CA LEU A 444 17.79 9.68 -3.67
C LEU A 444 19.03 9.29 -2.87
N ALA A 445 20.03 10.18 -2.79
CA ALA A 445 21.24 9.93 -2.01
C ALA A 445 20.90 9.77 -0.53
N PHE A 446 20.00 10.61 -0.01
CA PHE A 446 19.53 10.52 1.36
C PHE A 446 18.77 9.23 1.67
N TYR A 447 17.88 8.76 0.77
CA TYR A 447 17.22 7.46 0.93
C TYR A 447 18.22 6.32 1.06
N LYS A 448 19.27 6.30 0.22
CA LYS A 448 20.35 5.29 0.31
C LYS A 448 21.08 5.34 1.64
N GLU A 449 21.39 6.54 2.13
CA GLU A 449 22.07 6.75 3.42
C GLU A 449 21.20 6.28 4.58
N MET A 450 19.91 6.66 4.60
CA MET A 450 18.98 6.29 5.66
C MET A 450 18.66 4.79 5.65
N LEU A 451 18.52 4.16 4.47
CA LEU A 451 18.35 2.71 4.33
C LEU A 451 19.58 1.95 4.82
N ALA A 452 20.79 2.45 4.51
CA ALA A 452 22.03 1.86 5.01
C ALA A 452 22.13 1.98 6.53
N LEU A 453 21.74 3.14 7.11
CA LEU A 453 21.68 3.35 8.55
C LEU A 453 20.70 2.37 9.21
N ARG A 454 19.44 2.27 8.71
CA ARG A 454 18.45 1.33 9.23
C ARG A 454 18.96 -0.12 9.19
N ARG A 455 19.64 -0.50 8.11
CA ARG A 455 20.20 -1.86 7.97
C ARG A 455 21.32 -2.12 8.98
N ALA A 456 22.15 -1.13 9.27
CA ALA A 456 23.27 -1.26 10.19
C ALA A 456 22.82 -1.24 11.66
N GLU A 457 21.75 -0.51 11.99
CA GLU A 457 21.27 -0.30 13.35
C GLU A 457 20.13 -1.26 13.69
N VAL A 458 20.41 -2.28 14.48
CA VAL A 458 19.41 -3.27 14.93
C VAL A 458 18.25 -2.59 15.66
N ASP A 459 18.53 -1.57 16.45
CA ASP A 459 17.51 -0.82 17.19
C ASP A 459 16.51 -0.13 16.26
N LEU A 460 16.92 0.38 15.09
CA LEU A 460 16.00 0.95 14.11
C LEU A 460 15.11 -0.11 13.43
N ARG A 461 15.57 -1.36 13.34
CA ARG A 461 14.80 -2.46 12.76
C ARG A 461 13.85 -3.09 13.77
N ASP A 462 14.36 -3.53 14.92
CA ASP A 462 13.69 -4.43 15.87
C ASP A 462 13.47 -3.80 17.25
N GLY A 463 14.17 -2.69 17.56
CA GLY A 463 14.08 -2.03 18.87
C GLY A 463 12.67 -1.52 19.15
N LYS A 464 12.24 -1.60 20.39
CA LYS A 464 10.94 -1.06 20.83
C LYS A 464 10.93 0.46 20.82
N THR A 465 9.77 1.04 20.53
CA THR A 465 9.57 2.48 20.53
C THR A 465 9.11 2.97 21.90
N VAL A 466 9.80 3.99 22.42
CA VAL A 466 9.39 4.74 23.61
C VAL A 466 9.35 6.22 23.26
N PHE A 467 8.15 6.80 23.21
CA PHE A 467 7.99 8.21 22.90
C PHE A 467 8.54 9.10 24.02
N LEU A 468 9.18 10.20 23.63
CA LEU A 468 9.67 11.25 24.50
C LEU A 468 8.69 12.42 24.48
N ASP A 469 8.58 13.13 25.61
CA ASP A 469 7.68 14.26 25.72
C ASP A 469 8.39 15.55 25.29
N PHE A 470 8.00 16.05 24.12
CA PHE A 470 8.40 17.33 23.58
C PHE A 470 7.16 18.20 23.29
N PRO A 471 7.30 19.53 23.29
CA PRO A 471 6.22 20.40 22.83
C PRO A 471 6.01 20.23 21.32
N GLU A 472 4.76 20.38 20.87
CA GLU A 472 4.48 20.49 19.45
C GLU A 472 5.24 21.70 18.84
N PRO A 473 5.77 21.58 17.63
CA PRO A 473 5.60 20.50 16.64
C PRO A 473 6.72 19.42 16.67
N VAL A 474 7.38 19.19 17.80
CA VAL A 474 8.50 18.25 17.89
C VAL A 474 8.00 16.85 18.25
N LEU A 475 8.33 15.87 17.39
CA LEU A 475 8.16 14.45 17.65
C LEU A 475 9.50 13.86 18.07
N GLY A 476 9.54 13.19 19.22
CA GLY A 476 10.73 12.48 19.68
C GLY A 476 10.40 11.10 20.22
N PHE A 477 11.28 10.15 19.94
CA PHE A 477 11.18 8.79 20.48
C PHE A 477 12.54 8.08 20.52
N ARG A 478 12.64 7.12 21.42
CA ARG A 478 13.74 6.16 21.44
C ARG A 478 13.36 4.91 20.66
N ARG A 479 14.37 4.29 20.06
CA ARG A 479 14.29 2.97 19.44
C ARG A 479 15.31 2.07 20.14
N GLY A 480 14.82 0.99 20.75
CA GLY A 480 15.67 0.13 21.56
C GLY A 480 16.32 0.87 22.72
N ASP A 481 17.56 0.48 23.02
CA ASP A 481 18.30 1.04 24.15
C ASP A 481 19.13 2.26 23.76
N ASP A 482 19.66 2.32 22.53
CA ASP A 482 20.70 3.25 22.15
C ASP A 482 20.27 4.37 21.20
N MET A 483 19.22 4.17 20.37
CA MET A 483 18.87 5.14 19.33
C MET A 483 17.80 6.13 19.79
N VAL A 484 17.97 7.40 19.39
CA VAL A 484 17.03 8.50 19.64
C VAL A 484 16.76 9.23 18.33
N CYS A 485 15.48 9.44 18.03
CA CYS A 485 15.03 10.11 16.82
C CYS A 485 14.15 11.32 17.20
N ILE A 486 14.51 12.51 16.74
CA ILE A 486 13.79 13.76 17.08
C ILE A 486 13.58 14.58 15.80
N TYR A 487 12.37 15.04 15.56
CA TYR A 487 11.91 15.70 14.33
C TYR A 487 11.13 16.97 14.65
N ASN A 488 11.43 18.07 13.97
CA ASN A 488 10.59 19.26 13.91
C ASN A 488 9.64 19.18 12.71
N LEU A 489 8.38 18.82 12.93
CA LEU A 489 7.38 18.64 11.90
C LEU A 489 6.75 19.97 11.44
N SER A 490 7.57 21.01 11.25
CA SER A 490 7.10 22.32 10.80
C SER A 490 8.15 23.08 9.98
N ALA A 491 7.68 24.09 9.27
CA ALA A 491 8.50 25.05 8.54
C ALA A 491 9.20 26.10 9.45
N THR A 492 8.95 26.09 10.76
CA THR A 492 9.49 27.08 11.69
C THR A 492 10.57 26.48 12.56
N PRO A 493 11.77 27.11 12.66
CA PRO A 493 12.81 26.66 13.58
C PRO A 493 12.35 26.64 15.04
N ILE A 494 12.81 25.64 15.78
CA ILE A 494 12.51 25.47 17.21
C ILE A 494 13.75 25.00 17.99
N SER A 495 13.81 25.35 19.28
CA SER A 495 14.81 24.83 20.19
C SER A 495 14.14 24.09 21.34
N VAL A 496 14.68 22.93 21.70
CA VAL A 496 14.18 22.10 22.79
C VAL A 496 15.33 21.63 23.68
N GLU A 497 15.02 21.25 24.91
CA GLU A 497 16.00 20.63 25.81
C GLU A 497 15.96 19.10 25.65
N LEU A 498 17.12 18.49 25.46
CA LEU A 498 17.26 17.03 25.37
C LEU A 498 17.08 16.41 26.77
N PRO A 499 16.20 15.41 26.92
CA PRO A 499 16.04 14.69 28.19
C PRO A 499 17.25 13.80 28.52
N ILE A 500 18.04 13.44 27.53
CA ILE A 500 19.27 12.62 27.62
C ILE A 500 20.33 13.17 26.69
N ASP A 501 21.58 12.94 26.99
CA ASP A 501 22.69 13.35 26.14
C ASP A 501 22.78 12.41 24.95
N ILE A 502 22.88 12.97 23.73
CA ILE A 502 22.94 12.21 22.47
C ILE A 502 24.10 12.71 21.60
N ARG A 503 24.64 11.81 20.81
CA ARG A 503 25.59 12.12 19.74
C ARG A 503 24.86 11.88 18.39
N SER A 504 24.83 12.92 17.54
CA SER A 504 24.26 12.79 16.19
C SER A 504 24.96 11.70 15.39
N VAL A 505 24.17 10.92 14.65
CA VAL A 505 24.58 9.92 13.66
C VAL A 505 24.16 10.37 12.28
N LEU A 506 22.94 10.91 12.16
CA LEU A 506 22.38 11.48 10.94
C LEU A 506 21.50 12.67 11.32
N ASP A 507 21.66 13.78 10.63
CA ASP A 507 20.87 14.98 10.91
C ASP A 507 20.62 15.83 9.67
N GLN A 508 19.61 16.70 9.76
CA GLN A 508 19.32 17.73 8.80
C GLN A 508 18.92 19.00 9.57
N ALA A 509 19.53 20.12 9.24
CA ALA A 509 19.22 21.42 9.83
C ALA A 509 19.14 21.34 11.39
N ALA A 510 20.07 20.64 12.02
CA ALA A 510 20.11 20.44 13.47
C ALA A 510 21.47 20.82 14.06
N ALA A 511 21.47 21.34 15.29
CA ALA A 511 22.69 21.60 16.08
C ALA A 511 22.44 21.25 17.53
N ILE A 512 23.43 20.62 18.18
CA ILE A 512 23.40 20.24 19.60
C ILE A 512 24.44 21.06 20.33
N GLU A 513 24.00 21.86 21.33
CA GLU A 513 24.85 22.66 22.21
C GLU A 513 24.60 22.26 23.66
N GLY A 514 25.41 21.34 24.18
CA GLY A 514 25.14 20.71 25.46
C GLY A 514 23.84 19.93 25.42
N ARG A 515 22.83 20.36 26.20
CA ARG A 515 21.48 19.76 26.17
C ARG A 515 20.48 20.56 25.33
N ALA A 516 20.86 21.68 24.74
CA ALA A 516 20.02 22.41 23.84
C ALA A 516 20.10 21.79 22.43
N LEU A 517 18.95 21.39 21.87
CA LEU A 517 18.81 20.94 20.49
C LEU A 517 18.10 22.03 19.70
N HIS A 518 18.78 22.59 18.70
CA HIS A 518 18.24 23.54 17.75
C HIS A 518 17.87 22.81 16.45
N LEU A 519 16.60 22.85 16.07
CA LEU A 519 16.08 22.25 14.86
C LEU A 519 15.59 23.36 13.92
N GLY A 520 16.13 23.44 12.72
CA GLY A 520 15.64 24.30 11.64
C GLY A 520 14.29 23.84 11.13
N ALA A 521 13.79 24.49 10.07
CA ALA A 521 12.61 24.07 9.33
C ALA A 521 12.78 22.63 8.82
N ASN A 522 11.82 21.76 9.09
CA ASN A 522 11.88 20.33 8.77
C ASN A 522 13.21 19.67 9.23
N GLY A 523 13.80 20.19 10.29
CA GLY A 523 15.04 19.68 10.89
C GLY A 523 14.78 18.39 11.67
N PHE A 524 15.80 17.52 11.73
CA PHE A 524 15.76 16.32 12.55
C PHE A 524 17.15 15.90 13.00
N VAL A 525 17.21 15.06 14.02
CA VAL A 525 18.40 14.34 14.44
C VAL A 525 18.06 12.90 14.78
N ILE A 526 18.84 11.97 14.24
CA ILE A 526 18.91 10.58 14.66
C ILE A 526 20.28 10.43 15.34
N GLY A 527 20.28 10.05 16.61
CA GLY A 527 21.50 9.99 17.42
C GLY A 527 21.55 8.75 18.29
N ARG A 528 22.72 8.52 18.86
CA ARG A 528 22.93 7.51 19.90
C ARG A 528 22.97 8.18 21.27
N VAL A 529 22.44 7.50 22.27
CA VAL A 529 22.62 7.86 23.68
C VAL A 529 24.11 7.86 23.98
N SER A 530 24.60 8.94 24.65
CA SER A 530 26.03 9.15 24.96
C SER A 530 26.41 8.55 26.30
#